data_fb9d7e631d4d8a0c2be26d70b428d47c
#
_entry.id   fb9d7e631d4d8a0c2be26d70b428d47c
#
_cell.length_a   1.000
_cell.length_b   1.000
_cell.length_c   1.000
_cell.angle_alpha   90.00
_cell.angle_beta   90.00
_cell.angle_gamma   90.00
#
_symmetry.space_group_name_H-M   'P 1'
#
loop_
_entity.id
_entity.type
_entity.pdbx_description
1 polymer ?
#
loop_
_entity_poly.entity_id
_entity_poly.type
_entity_poly.pdbx_seq_one_letter_code
_entity_poly.pdbx_strand_id
1 'polypeptide(L)'
;MNRNWKSYALAFALSLFVGYKGFIHFYPNLLFLGAKQKIGGDENSFKHAKLPDENSRFVVKPNPDFLYSSCFYDLNDGPLLVEAAVLPTSYWSMALYAPNTVNFYVKNNAVSQTTKLKLFLAQREEDRLCMPSGAEFLHAKEAKGLLLFRFLVTDTSSISYPKIKQAQRSLRLLTVSCDPSLSK
;
A
#
# COMPACT_ATOMS: atom_id res chain seq x y z
N MET A 1 56.01 2.19 -16.39
CA MET A 1 54.83 2.31 -15.56
C MET A 1 53.61 2.58 -16.45
N ASN A 2 52.67 1.64 -16.46
CA ASN A 2 51.73 1.45 -17.56
C ASN A 2 50.84 2.66 -17.89
N ARG A 3 50.92 3.08 -19.16
CA ARG A 3 50.09 4.14 -19.78
C ARG A 3 48.58 3.83 -19.73
N ASN A 4 48.19 2.63 -19.38
CA ASN A 4 46.81 2.14 -19.41
C ASN A 4 46.04 2.30 -18.05
N TRP A 5 46.71 2.74 -16.98
CA TRP A 5 46.06 2.87 -15.67
C TRP A 5 44.87 3.85 -15.68
N LYS A 6 44.96 4.91 -16.50
CA LYS A 6 43.89 5.90 -16.68
C LYS A 6 42.63 5.24 -17.29
N SER A 7 42.83 4.34 -18.26
CA SER A 7 41.70 3.59 -18.86
C SER A 7 41.03 2.63 -17.85
N TYR A 8 41.86 1.97 -17.02
CA TYR A 8 41.29 1.10 -15.96
C TYR A 8 40.58 1.92 -14.87
N ALA A 9 41.10 3.07 -14.47
CA ALA A 9 40.48 3.97 -13.53
C ALA A 9 39.13 4.51 -14.08
N LEU A 10 39.11 4.90 -15.37
CA LEU A 10 37.89 5.33 -16.03
C LEU A 10 36.82 4.20 -16.10
N ALA A 11 37.24 3.00 -16.50
CA ALA A 11 36.35 1.83 -16.57
C ALA A 11 35.80 1.49 -15.19
N PHE A 12 36.61 1.55 -14.14
CA PHE A 12 36.19 1.34 -12.76
C PHE A 12 35.17 2.40 -12.32
N ALA A 13 35.44 3.68 -12.55
CA ALA A 13 34.52 4.76 -12.22
C ALA A 13 33.19 4.63 -12.97
N LEU A 14 33.23 4.25 -14.25
CA LEU A 14 32.02 4.01 -15.04
C LEU A 14 31.22 2.82 -14.51
N SER A 15 31.88 1.71 -14.16
CA SER A 15 31.21 0.53 -13.60
C SER A 15 30.56 0.82 -12.24
N LEU A 16 31.23 1.62 -11.38
CA LEU A 16 30.65 2.08 -10.12
C LEU A 16 29.41 2.95 -10.36
N PHE A 17 29.48 3.87 -11.31
CA PHE A 17 28.34 4.74 -11.64
C PHE A 17 27.15 3.93 -12.17
N VAL A 18 27.38 3.02 -13.11
CA VAL A 18 26.33 2.15 -13.67
C VAL A 18 25.76 1.23 -12.60
N GLY A 19 26.62 0.61 -11.78
CA GLY A 19 26.22 -0.24 -10.67
C GLY A 19 25.36 0.51 -9.63
N TYR A 20 25.79 1.72 -9.27
CA TYR A 20 25.06 2.59 -8.34
C TYR A 20 23.67 2.98 -8.89
N LYS A 21 23.60 3.41 -10.15
CA LYS A 21 22.32 3.74 -10.80
C LYS A 21 21.41 2.54 -10.93
N GLY A 22 21.95 1.38 -11.32
CA GLY A 22 21.23 0.12 -11.38
C GLY A 22 20.69 -0.27 -10.00
N PHE A 23 21.51 -0.21 -8.97
CA PHE A 23 21.09 -0.53 -7.61
C PHE A 23 19.93 0.36 -7.14
N ILE A 24 20.03 1.68 -7.26
CA ILE A 24 18.97 2.61 -6.85
C ILE A 24 17.67 2.34 -7.63
N HIS A 25 17.77 1.97 -8.90
CA HIS A 25 16.59 1.75 -9.74
C HIS A 25 15.89 0.43 -9.43
N PHE A 26 16.64 -0.66 -9.23
CA PHE A 26 16.07 -2.00 -9.08
C PHE A 26 15.83 -2.41 -7.62
N TYR A 27 16.64 -1.93 -6.68
CA TYR A 27 16.58 -2.34 -5.28
C TYR A 27 15.21 -2.11 -4.60
N PRO A 28 14.52 -0.97 -4.80
CA PRO A 28 13.19 -0.77 -4.21
C PRO A 28 12.16 -1.80 -4.67
N ASN A 29 12.18 -2.18 -5.96
CA ASN A 29 11.29 -3.22 -6.48
C ASN A 29 11.59 -4.60 -5.89
N LEU A 30 12.87 -4.92 -5.65
CA LEU A 30 13.26 -6.16 -4.97
C LEU A 30 12.77 -6.17 -3.52
N LEU A 31 12.84 -5.04 -2.81
CA LEU A 31 12.29 -4.90 -1.47
C LEU A 31 10.77 -5.08 -1.46
N PHE A 32 10.06 -4.52 -2.43
CA PHE A 32 8.62 -4.69 -2.57
C PHE A 32 8.24 -6.17 -2.78
N LEU A 33 8.94 -6.87 -3.67
CA LEU A 33 8.74 -8.31 -3.90
C LEU A 33 9.04 -9.12 -2.63
N GLY A 34 10.13 -8.80 -1.94
CA GLY A 34 10.46 -9.42 -0.66
C GLY A 34 9.41 -9.18 0.43
N ALA A 35 8.84 -7.97 0.48
CA ALA A 35 7.75 -7.65 1.38
C ALA A 35 6.48 -8.44 1.03
N LYS A 36 6.13 -8.53 -0.26
CA LYS A 36 5.00 -9.34 -0.74
C LYS A 36 5.15 -10.81 -0.33
N GLN A 37 6.34 -11.36 -0.48
CA GLN A 37 6.63 -12.75 -0.12
C GLN A 37 6.55 -13.00 1.40
N LYS A 38 7.06 -12.06 2.23
CA LYS A 38 7.04 -12.16 3.69
C LYS A 38 5.65 -11.93 4.28
N ILE A 39 4.96 -10.88 3.84
CA ILE A 39 3.62 -10.57 4.30
C ILE A 39 2.66 -11.63 3.80
N GLY A 40 2.80 -12.05 2.53
CA GLY A 40 1.93 -13.02 1.87
C GLY A 40 0.50 -12.50 1.72
N GLY A 41 -0.41 -13.36 1.28
CA GLY A 41 -1.79 -13.06 0.97
C GLY A 41 -2.03 -13.02 -0.54
N ASP A 42 -3.29 -13.19 -0.92
CA ASP A 42 -3.71 -13.12 -2.32
C ASP A 42 -3.76 -11.67 -2.79
N GLU A 43 -3.54 -11.45 -4.08
CA GLU A 43 -3.71 -10.14 -4.70
C GLU A 43 -5.17 -9.69 -4.55
N ASN A 44 -5.36 -8.39 -4.39
CA ASN A 44 -6.68 -7.76 -4.20
C ASN A 44 -7.46 -8.28 -2.99
N SER A 45 -6.77 -8.84 -1.98
CA SER A 45 -7.36 -9.32 -0.74
C SER A 45 -6.64 -8.76 0.49
N PHE A 46 -7.40 -8.36 1.50
CA PHE A 46 -6.81 -7.89 2.75
C PHE A 46 -6.32 -9.05 3.62
N LYS A 47 -5.06 -8.97 3.99
CA LYS A 47 -4.49 -9.78 5.06
C LYS A 47 -4.51 -9.00 6.37
N HIS A 48 -5.24 -9.51 7.36
CA HIS A 48 -5.34 -8.92 8.68
C HIS A 48 -4.29 -9.52 9.61
N ALA A 49 -3.38 -8.70 10.11
CA ALA A 49 -2.42 -9.11 11.11
C ALA A 49 -3.04 -9.10 12.51
N LYS A 50 -2.52 -9.95 13.38
CA LYS A 50 -2.75 -9.83 14.83
C LYS A 50 -1.97 -8.63 15.36
N LEU A 51 -2.30 -8.19 16.57
CA LEU A 51 -1.49 -7.18 17.26
C LEU A 51 -0.04 -7.70 17.38
N PRO A 52 0.96 -6.90 16.96
CA PRO A 52 2.34 -7.33 17.03
C PRO A 52 2.77 -7.61 18.48
N ASP A 53 3.54 -8.64 18.65
CA ASP A 53 4.21 -9.02 19.89
C ASP A 53 5.73 -8.88 19.74
N GLU A 54 6.47 -9.22 20.79
CA GLU A 54 7.94 -9.16 20.82
C GLU A 54 8.61 -10.08 19.77
N ASN A 55 7.90 -11.12 19.29
CA ASN A 55 8.37 -12.07 18.29
C ASN A 55 7.98 -11.71 16.87
N SER A 56 7.18 -10.67 16.69
CA SER A 56 6.71 -10.23 15.37
C SER A 56 7.85 -9.66 14.53
N ARG A 57 8.24 -10.37 13.45
CA ARG A 57 9.37 -10.03 12.57
C ARG A 57 8.99 -10.03 11.07
N PHE A 58 7.70 -10.06 10.74
CA PHE A 58 7.26 -10.12 9.35
C PHE A 58 7.48 -8.80 8.59
N VAL A 59 7.53 -7.68 9.30
CA VAL A 59 8.03 -6.38 8.81
C VAL A 59 9.05 -5.89 9.84
N VAL A 60 9.99 -5.04 9.43
CA VAL A 60 11.04 -4.53 10.33
C VAL A 60 10.41 -3.80 11.52
N LYS A 61 10.33 -4.46 12.66
CA LYS A 61 9.84 -3.96 13.95
C LYS A 61 8.48 -3.21 13.82
N PRO A 62 7.38 -3.93 13.59
CA PRO A 62 6.06 -3.30 13.58
C PRO A 62 5.79 -2.67 14.95
N ASN A 63 5.15 -1.50 14.96
CA ASN A 63 4.77 -0.85 16.21
C ASN A 63 3.71 -1.69 16.94
N PRO A 64 3.92 -2.08 18.21
CA PRO A 64 3.01 -2.93 18.97
C PRO A 64 1.63 -2.30 19.23
N ASP A 65 1.53 -0.98 19.14
CA ASP A 65 0.27 -0.26 19.38
C ASP A 65 -0.65 -0.22 18.16
N PHE A 66 -0.28 -0.87 17.05
CA PHE A 66 -1.11 -0.85 15.84
C PHE A 66 -1.56 -2.24 15.40
N LEU A 67 -2.84 -2.36 15.09
CA LEU A 67 -3.36 -3.42 14.24
C LEU A 67 -3.15 -3.05 12.77
N TYR A 68 -2.52 -3.96 12.03
CA TYR A 68 -2.21 -3.79 10.63
C TYR A 68 -3.13 -4.63 9.74
N SER A 69 -3.46 -4.08 8.58
CA SER A 69 -4.04 -4.84 7.47
C SER A 69 -3.36 -4.39 6.20
N SER A 70 -2.91 -5.33 5.41
CA SER A 70 -2.20 -5.10 4.16
C SER A 70 -2.90 -5.78 3.00
N CYS A 71 -2.84 -5.16 1.84
CA CYS A 71 -3.31 -5.74 0.59
C CYS A 71 -2.34 -5.35 -0.52
N PHE A 72 -1.80 -6.34 -1.21
CA PHE A 72 -1.10 -6.12 -2.47
C PHE A 72 -2.13 -6.04 -3.58
N TYR A 73 -2.33 -4.83 -4.11
CA TYR A 73 -3.32 -4.61 -5.16
C TYR A 73 -2.73 -4.77 -6.56
N ASP A 74 -3.59 -5.20 -7.48
CA ASP A 74 -3.33 -5.27 -8.90
C ASP A 74 -4.53 -4.70 -9.67
N LEU A 75 -4.29 -3.68 -10.52
CA LEU A 75 -5.31 -2.98 -11.31
C LEU A 75 -5.40 -3.50 -12.75
N ASN A 76 -4.66 -4.57 -13.11
CA ASN A 76 -4.69 -5.10 -14.47
C ASN A 76 -6.08 -5.62 -14.87
N ASP A 77 -6.85 -6.12 -13.87
CA ASP A 77 -8.22 -6.63 -14.09
C ASP A 77 -9.30 -5.54 -13.95
N GLY A 78 -8.90 -4.30 -13.72
CA GLY A 78 -9.80 -3.15 -13.59
C GLY A 78 -9.59 -2.35 -12.32
N PRO A 79 -10.33 -1.24 -12.16
CA PRO A 79 -10.27 -0.38 -10.99
C PRO A 79 -10.79 -1.10 -9.74
N LEU A 80 -10.31 -0.65 -8.58
CA LEU A 80 -10.60 -1.24 -7.29
C LEU A 80 -11.34 -0.26 -6.39
N LEU A 81 -12.40 -0.73 -5.73
CA LEU A 81 -13.09 -0.01 -4.68
C LEU A 81 -12.63 -0.53 -3.33
N VAL A 82 -11.98 0.34 -2.56
CA VAL A 82 -11.64 0.09 -1.15
C VAL A 82 -12.78 0.58 -0.28
N GLU A 83 -13.35 -0.29 0.53
CA GLU A 83 -14.37 0.07 1.52
C GLU A 83 -13.91 -0.27 2.93
N ALA A 84 -14.20 0.60 3.88
CA ALA A 84 -13.94 0.39 5.30
C ALA A 84 -14.97 1.09 6.17
N ALA A 85 -15.42 0.42 7.23
CA ALA A 85 -16.04 1.09 8.36
C ALA A 85 -14.92 1.55 9.31
N VAL A 86 -14.79 2.85 9.52
CA VAL A 86 -13.73 3.43 10.35
C VAL A 86 -14.32 4.15 11.56
N LEU A 87 -13.52 4.29 12.61
CA LEU A 87 -13.93 4.91 13.86
C LEU A 87 -13.40 6.35 13.91
N PRO A 88 -14.23 7.39 13.84
CA PRO A 88 -13.77 8.78 13.90
C PRO A 88 -13.06 9.12 15.22
N THR A 89 -13.42 8.44 16.30
CA THR A 89 -12.90 8.66 17.66
C THR A 89 -11.60 7.92 17.95
N SER A 90 -11.15 7.03 17.06
CA SER A 90 -9.91 6.27 17.20
C SER A 90 -9.01 6.54 16.00
N TYR A 91 -7.71 6.66 16.27
CA TYR A 91 -6.78 6.89 15.16
C TYR A 91 -6.74 5.69 14.22
N TRP A 92 -6.91 5.98 12.96
CA TRP A 92 -6.65 5.07 11.86
C TRP A 92 -5.92 5.81 10.74
N SER A 93 -5.17 5.06 9.95
CA SER A 93 -4.56 5.60 8.73
C SER A 93 -4.55 4.55 7.63
N MET A 94 -4.75 5.01 6.42
CA MET A 94 -4.60 4.26 5.19
C MET A 94 -3.49 4.88 4.36
N ALA A 95 -2.55 4.08 3.90
CA ALA A 95 -1.42 4.52 3.08
C ALA A 95 -1.27 3.61 1.86
N LEU A 96 -0.99 4.20 0.69
CA LEU A 96 -0.73 3.47 -0.53
C LEU A 96 0.72 3.70 -0.98
N TYR A 97 1.35 2.61 -1.37
CA TYR A 97 2.75 2.57 -1.78
C TYR A 97 2.86 1.96 -3.18
N ALA A 98 3.65 2.60 -4.03
CA ALA A 98 4.03 2.05 -5.33
C ALA A 98 5.09 0.94 -5.18
N PRO A 99 5.37 0.12 -6.21
CA PRO A 99 6.38 -0.93 -6.16
C PRO A 99 7.80 -0.43 -5.88
N ASN A 100 8.08 0.82 -6.22
CA ASN A 100 9.34 1.49 -5.88
C ASN A 100 9.40 1.99 -4.42
N THR A 101 8.46 1.53 -3.57
CA THR A 101 8.31 1.87 -2.15
C THR A 101 7.93 3.33 -1.84
N VAL A 102 7.66 4.14 -2.86
CA VAL A 102 7.20 5.52 -2.68
C VAL A 102 5.76 5.51 -2.15
N ASN A 103 5.54 6.21 -1.03
CA ASN A 103 4.20 6.50 -0.56
C ASN A 103 3.60 7.63 -1.40
N PHE A 104 2.47 7.38 -2.07
CA PHE A 104 1.82 8.36 -2.93
C PHE A 104 0.44 8.83 -2.45
N TYR A 105 -0.10 8.17 -1.42
CA TYR A 105 -1.37 8.59 -0.81
C TYR A 105 -1.43 8.20 0.66
N VAL A 106 -1.94 9.13 1.48
CA VAL A 106 -2.23 8.89 2.90
C VAL A 106 -3.54 9.56 3.26
N LYS A 107 -4.40 8.83 3.97
CA LYS A 107 -5.62 9.35 4.58
C LYS A 107 -5.73 8.84 6.02
N ASN A 108 -6.22 9.69 6.91
CA ASN A 108 -6.41 9.34 8.32
C ASN A 108 -7.65 10.03 8.90
N ASN A 109 -7.97 9.75 10.15
CA ASN A 109 -9.13 10.34 10.85
C ASN A 109 -9.01 11.85 11.09
N ALA A 110 -7.80 12.44 11.10
CA ALA A 110 -7.64 13.88 11.25
C ALA A 110 -8.13 14.66 10.01
N VAL A 111 -7.98 14.06 8.82
CA VAL A 111 -8.43 14.64 7.55
C VAL A 111 -9.87 14.25 7.22
N SER A 112 -10.33 13.10 7.72
CA SER A 112 -11.65 12.55 7.37
C SER A 112 -12.37 12.05 8.62
N GLN A 113 -13.41 12.79 9.03
CA GLN A 113 -14.29 12.40 10.14
C GLN A 113 -15.43 11.45 9.72
N THR A 114 -15.23 10.69 8.65
CA THR A 114 -16.23 9.74 8.16
C THR A 114 -16.26 8.48 8.99
N THR A 115 -17.42 7.84 9.03
CA THR A 115 -17.59 6.46 9.55
C THR A 115 -17.48 5.40 8.47
N LYS A 116 -17.57 5.83 7.20
CA LYS A 116 -17.49 4.94 6.04
C LYS A 116 -16.49 5.55 5.05
N LEU A 117 -15.40 4.84 4.83
CA LEU A 117 -14.42 5.19 3.82
C LEU A 117 -14.74 4.44 2.54
N LYS A 118 -14.73 5.17 1.42
CA LYS A 118 -14.78 4.62 0.08
C LYS A 118 -13.70 5.29 -0.76
N LEU A 119 -12.75 4.50 -1.27
CA LEU A 119 -11.70 4.97 -2.16
C LEU A 119 -11.76 4.16 -3.46
N PHE A 120 -11.89 4.84 -4.58
CA PHE A 120 -11.87 4.24 -5.90
C PHE A 120 -10.49 4.45 -6.52
N LEU A 121 -9.73 3.36 -6.64
CA LEU A 121 -8.37 3.33 -7.14
C LEU A 121 -8.37 2.87 -8.59
N ALA A 122 -7.87 3.69 -9.51
CA ALA A 122 -7.84 3.40 -10.93
C ALA A 122 -6.56 3.90 -11.59
N GLN A 123 -6.18 3.26 -12.69
CA GLN A 123 -5.03 3.67 -13.53
C GLN A 123 -5.42 4.66 -14.62
N ARG A 124 -6.65 4.61 -15.09
CA ARG A 124 -7.14 5.44 -16.19
C ARG A 124 -8.14 6.46 -15.66
N GLU A 125 -8.05 7.68 -16.13
CA GLU A 125 -9.02 8.73 -15.77
C GLU A 125 -10.44 8.41 -16.26
N GLU A 126 -10.56 7.68 -17.38
CA GLU A 126 -11.86 7.25 -17.92
C GLU A 126 -12.63 6.34 -16.95
N ASP A 127 -11.92 5.58 -16.11
CA ASP A 127 -12.54 4.71 -15.12
C ASP A 127 -13.31 5.50 -14.04
N ARG A 128 -13.14 6.82 -13.97
CA ARG A 128 -13.93 7.72 -13.10
C ARG A 128 -15.44 7.62 -13.40
N LEU A 129 -15.81 7.28 -14.63
CA LEU A 129 -17.22 7.11 -15.02
C LEU A 129 -17.88 5.94 -14.29
N CYS A 130 -17.10 4.94 -13.87
CA CYS A 130 -17.60 3.75 -13.17
C CYS A 130 -17.51 3.92 -11.64
N MET A 131 -17.08 5.08 -11.16
CA MET A 131 -16.87 5.30 -9.74
C MET A 131 -18.21 5.28 -9.00
N PRO A 132 -18.36 4.45 -7.95
CA PRO A 132 -19.55 4.45 -7.13
C PRO A 132 -19.76 5.78 -6.40
N SER A 133 -21.02 6.16 -6.23
CA SER A 133 -21.39 7.40 -5.51
C SER A 133 -20.78 7.44 -4.11
N GLY A 134 -20.22 8.60 -3.77
CA GLY A 134 -19.59 8.84 -2.46
C GLY A 134 -18.20 8.23 -2.30
N ALA A 135 -17.60 7.68 -3.35
CA ALA A 135 -16.21 7.28 -3.35
C ALA A 135 -15.30 8.46 -3.72
N GLU A 136 -14.11 8.49 -3.15
CA GLU A 136 -13.03 9.40 -3.55
C GLU A 136 -12.22 8.75 -4.67
N PHE A 137 -11.98 9.47 -5.75
CA PHE A 137 -11.16 8.98 -6.85
C PHE A 137 -9.68 9.17 -6.56
N LEU A 138 -8.90 8.12 -6.75
CA LEU A 138 -7.44 8.16 -6.66
C LEU A 138 -6.81 7.55 -7.91
N HIS A 139 -6.03 8.36 -8.62
CA HIS A 139 -5.25 7.89 -9.75
C HIS A 139 -3.97 7.19 -9.28
N ALA A 140 -3.79 5.93 -9.67
CA ALA A 140 -2.57 5.17 -9.45
C ALA A 140 -1.71 5.17 -10.71
N LYS A 141 -0.47 5.65 -10.61
CA LYS A 141 0.48 5.63 -11.74
C LYS A 141 0.91 4.21 -12.11
N GLU A 142 0.99 3.33 -11.11
CA GLU A 142 1.43 1.95 -11.26
C GLU A 142 0.25 1.00 -11.08
N ALA A 143 0.20 -0.06 -11.92
CA ALA A 143 -0.85 -1.06 -11.84
C ALA A 143 -0.84 -1.83 -10.51
N LYS A 144 0.33 -1.99 -9.92
CA LYS A 144 0.53 -2.76 -8.68
C LYS A 144 1.01 -1.87 -7.55
N GLY A 145 0.73 -2.30 -6.33
CA GLY A 145 1.22 -1.61 -5.14
C GLY A 145 0.79 -2.29 -3.85
N LEU A 146 1.02 -1.58 -2.76
CA LEU A 146 0.64 -2.02 -1.42
C LEU A 146 -0.29 -0.98 -0.80
N LEU A 147 -1.42 -1.45 -0.32
CA LEU A 147 -2.34 -0.71 0.54
C LEU A 147 -2.15 -1.19 1.97
N LEU A 148 -1.88 -0.26 2.87
CA LEU A 148 -1.64 -0.53 4.29
C LEU A 148 -2.63 0.27 5.14
N PHE A 149 -3.43 -0.44 5.93
CA PHE A 149 -4.24 0.13 7.00
C PHE A 149 -3.58 -0.07 8.36
N ARG A 150 -3.71 0.93 9.21
CA ARG A 150 -3.26 0.90 10.61
C ARG A 150 -4.36 1.45 11.50
N PHE A 151 -4.65 0.75 12.59
CA PHE A 151 -5.59 1.15 13.62
C PHE A 151 -4.85 1.20 14.96
N LEU A 152 -4.90 2.32 15.64
CA LEU A 152 -4.26 2.48 16.95
C LEU A 152 -5.04 1.69 18.01
N VAL A 153 -4.32 0.92 18.80
CA VAL A 153 -4.81 0.17 19.95
C VAL A 153 -4.07 0.65 21.17
N THR A 154 -4.72 1.48 21.97
CA THR A 154 -4.13 2.02 23.22
C THR A 154 -4.24 1.03 24.38
N ASP A 155 -5.27 0.20 24.38
CA ASP A 155 -5.51 -0.78 25.43
C ASP A 155 -6.38 -1.93 24.89
N THR A 156 -5.89 -3.16 25.05
CA THR A 156 -6.58 -4.38 24.63
C THR A 156 -7.73 -4.80 25.55
N SER A 157 -7.73 -4.31 26.79
CA SER A 157 -8.79 -4.54 27.77
C SER A 157 -9.97 -3.56 27.62
N SER A 158 -9.78 -2.49 26.83
CA SER A 158 -10.79 -1.45 26.66
C SER A 158 -11.97 -1.92 25.79
N ILE A 159 -13.16 -1.32 26.04
CA ILE A 159 -14.38 -1.56 25.26
C ILE A 159 -14.19 -1.15 23.78
N SER A 160 -13.20 -0.33 23.46
CA SER A 160 -12.89 0.10 22.11
C SER A 160 -12.20 -0.98 21.27
N TYR A 161 -11.46 -1.90 21.88
CA TYR A 161 -10.69 -2.93 21.15
C TYR A 161 -11.55 -3.84 20.25
N PRO A 162 -12.69 -4.38 20.70
CA PRO A 162 -13.59 -5.15 19.81
C PRO A 162 -14.08 -4.32 18.62
N LYS A 163 -14.38 -3.03 18.82
CA LYS A 163 -14.81 -2.13 17.74
C LYS A 163 -13.69 -1.89 16.72
N ILE A 164 -12.44 -1.73 17.18
CA ILE A 164 -11.25 -1.61 16.31
C ILE A 164 -11.07 -2.89 15.50
N LYS A 165 -11.18 -4.06 16.11
CA LYS A 165 -11.13 -5.35 15.39
C LYS A 165 -12.26 -5.51 14.39
N GLN A 166 -13.46 -5.01 14.69
CA GLN A 166 -14.56 -5.00 13.76
C GLN A 166 -14.27 -4.08 12.57
N ALA A 167 -13.73 -2.88 12.82
CA ALA A 167 -13.28 -1.97 11.77
C ALA A 167 -12.21 -2.62 10.87
N GLN A 168 -11.21 -3.29 11.46
CA GLN A 168 -10.21 -4.05 10.72
C GLN A 168 -10.85 -5.11 9.80
N ARG A 169 -11.84 -5.87 10.30
CA ARG A 169 -12.53 -6.92 9.55
C ARG A 169 -13.52 -6.39 8.51
N SER A 170 -13.88 -5.11 8.59
CA SER A 170 -14.77 -4.47 7.62
C SER A 170 -14.06 -4.05 6.32
N LEU A 171 -12.72 -4.08 6.31
CA LEU A 171 -11.93 -3.75 5.13
C LEU A 171 -12.26 -4.70 3.99
N ARG A 172 -12.66 -4.13 2.86
CA ARG A 172 -12.97 -4.85 1.63
C ARG A 172 -12.30 -4.20 0.46
N LEU A 173 -11.92 -5.01 -0.50
CA LEU A 173 -11.44 -4.58 -1.81
C LEU A 173 -12.28 -5.29 -2.85
N LEU A 174 -12.88 -4.52 -3.74
CA LEU A 174 -13.79 -5.01 -4.77
C LEU A 174 -13.27 -4.55 -6.13
N THR A 175 -13.13 -5.48 -7.06
CA THR A 175 -12.88 -5.11 -8.47
C THR A 175 -14.18 -4.58 -9.07
N VAL A 176 -14.10 -3.42 -9.70
CA VAL A 176 -15.24 -2.78 -10.35
C VAL A 176 -15.12 -3.01 -11.86
N SER A 177 -16.14 -3.62 -12.43
CA SER A 177 -16.22 -3.77 -13.89
C SER A 177 -16.66 -2.45 -14.51
N CYS A 178 -15.79 -1.86 -15.32
CA CYS A 178 -16.12 -0.71 -16.14
C CYS A 178 -16.48 -1.18 -17.54
N ASP A 179 -17.77 -1.18 -17.87
CA ASP A 179 -18.22 -1.42 -19.24
C ASP A 179 -18.17 -0.11 -20.04
N PRO A 180 -17.28 -0.01 -21.05
CA PRO A 180 -17.17 1.21 -21.87
C PRO A 180 -18.45 1.54 -22.64
N SER A 181 -19.40 0.60 -22.73
CA SER A 181 -20.66 0.79 -23.47
C SER A 181 -21.70 1.62 -22.70
N LEU A 182 -21.51 1.84 -21.39
CA LEU A 182 -22.42 2.63 -20.55
C LEU A 182 -22.09 4.14 -20.52
N SER A 183 -21.08 4.58 -21.29
CA SER A 183 -20.65 5.99 -21.41
C SER A 183 -21.25 6.70 -22.61
N LYS A 184 -22.55 6.52 -22.89
CA LYS A 184 -23.28 7.30 -23.90
C LYS A 184 -24.41 8.08 -23.28
#